data_320fa8e5cf343599da7c643f3e9b895a
#
_entry.id   320fa8e5cf343599da7c643f3e9b895a
#
_cell.length_a   1.000
_cell.length_b   1.000
_cell.length_c   1.000
_cell.angle_alpha   90.00
_cell.angle_beta   90.00
_cell.angle_gamma   90.00
#
_symmetry.space_group_name_H-M   'P 1'
#
loop_
_entity.id
_entity.type
_entity.pdbx_description
1 polymer ?
#
loop_
_entity_poly.entity_id
_entity_poly.type
_entity_poly.pdbx_seq_one_letter_code
_entity_poly.pdbx_strand_id
1 'polypeptide(L)'
;MNSGFQFQQFYVRHDKCAMKVGTDGVLLGALATGGRNILDIGTGTGLCALMMAQRFPDSYITAIDIDNDACGQATENVAESPFSERIKVLLTSLKDYASESDGHYDAIISNPPYFEENINCPDKSRNDARHASSLPFSELISCSKQLLTDDGTLTLILPTTALSRIESECAYANMFIVRKIYIRTTEKKAPKRIILYIRRHSAPVQTEIQTLTSNLSPLTSQRTPWYEDLTKNFYLSHTPSDRQP
;
A
#
# COMPACT_ATOMS: atom_id res chain seq x y z
N MET A 1 -8.56 17.53 16.76
CA MET A 1 -7.79 16.36 16.29
C MET A 1 -7.44 16.63 14.84
N ASN A 2 -6.24 16.25 14.39
CA ASN A 2 -5.82 16.49 13.00
C ASN A 2 -6.63 15.56 12.10
N SER A 3 -7.52 16.07 11.27
CA SER A 3 -8.46 15.32 10.44
C SER A 3 -7.81 14.76 9.16
N GLY A 4 -6.52 15.02 8.93
CA GLY A 4 -5.81 14.58 7.73
C GLY A 4 -4.31 14.86 7.76
N PHE A 5 -3.65 14.61 6.64
CA PHE A 5 -2.22 14.78 6.44
C PHE A 5 -1.94 15.55 5.15
N GLN A 6 -1.09 16.59 5.24
CA GLN A 6 -0.68 17.40 4.09
C GLN A 6 0.59 16.83 3.45
N PHE A 7 0.49 16.46 2.19
CA PHE A 7 1.61 16.18 1.30
C PHE A 7 1.94 17.41 0.44
N GLN A 8 3.02 17.39 -0.32
CA GLN A 8 3.41 18.54 -1.16
C GLN A 8 2.35 18.91 -2.20
N GLN A 9 1.72 17.91 -2.84
CA GLN A 9 0.81 18.14 -3.95
C GLN A 9 -0.66 17.85 -3.64
N PHE A 10 -0.95 17.20 -2.50
CA PHE A 10 -2.31 16.83 -2.13
C PHE A 10 -2.48 16.74 -0.61
N TYR A 11 -3.72 16.78 -0.16
CA TYR A 11 -4.10 16.57 1.23
C TYR A 11 -4.91 15.27 1.35
N VAL A 12 -4.69 14.49 2.40
CA VAL A 12 -5.42 13.25 2.66
C VAL A 12 -6.18 13.37 3.97
N ARG A 13 -7.50 13.47 3.90
CA ARG A 13 -8.39 13.32 5.04
C ARG A 13 -8.47 11.86 5.45
N HIS A 14 -8.60 11.57 6.74
CA HIS A 14 -8.70 10.22 7.27
C HIS A 14 -9.63 10.11 8.48
N ASP A 15 -10.63 10.97 8.56
CA ASP A 15 -11.59 11.05 9.67
C ASP A 15 -12.74 10.04 9.52
N LYS A 16 -13.05 9.60 8.31
CA LYS A 16 -14.09 8.62 8.00
C LYS A 16 -13.57 7.20 7.85
N CYS A 17 -12.27 7.02 7.72
CA CYS A 17 -11.63 5.75 7.42
C CYS A 17 -11.01 5.12 8.67
N ALA A 18 -11.14 3.80 8.83
CA ALA A 18 -10.54 3.06 9.93
C ALA A 18 -9.00 3.13 9.91
N MET A 19 -8.40 3.14 8.72
CA MET A 19 -6.95 3.22 8.54
C MET A 19 -6.52 4.65 8.23
N LYS A 20 -5.72 5.22 9.12
CA LYS A 20 -5.15 6.57 8.93
C LYS A 20 -3.93 6.54 8.03
N VAL A 21 -3.52 7.72 7.52
CA VAL A 21 -2.23 7.87 6.84
C VAL A 21 -1.11 7.33 7.74
N GLY A 22 -0.40 6.34 7.24
CA GLY A 22 0.65 5.64 7.96
C GLY A 22 1.89 5.39 7.09
N THR A 23 2.98 5.01 7.75
CA THR A 23 4.27 4.73 7.08
C THR A 23 4.14 3.63 6.03
N ASP A 24 3.31 2.61 6.27
CA ASP A 24 3.14 1.48 5.36
C ASP A 24 2.57 1.95 3.99
N GLY A 25 1.51 2.78 4.00
CA GLY A 25 0.94 3.35 2.78
C GLY A 25 1.93 4.25 2.02
N VAL A 26 2.69 5.08 2.76
CA VAL A 26 3.72 5.94 2.15
C VAL A 26 4.85 5.11 1.52
N LEU A 27 5.31 4.07 2.20
CA LEU A 27 6.35 3.16 1.66
C LEU A 27 5.85 2.45 0.40
N LEU A 28 4.62 1.91 0.43
CA LEU A 28 4.01 1.25 -0.71
C LEU A 28 3.89 2.21 -1.89
N GLY A 29 3.25 3.36 -1.70
CA GLY A 29 3.07 4.37 -2.75
C GLY A 29 4.38 4.91 -3.32
N ALA A 30 5.47 4.98 -2.50
CA ALA A 30 6.78 5.44 -2.94
C ALA A 30 7.60 4.36 -3.65
N LEU A 31 7.43 3.06 -3.33
CA LEU A 31 8.26 1.96 -3.84
C LEU A 31 7.58 1.13 -4.93
N ALA A 32 6.25 1.13 -5.02
CA ALA A 32 5.52 0.33 -6.00
C ALA A 32 5.96 0.63 -7.44
N THR A 33 5.87 -0.38 -8.31
CA THR A 33 6.05 -0.20 -9.75
C THR A 33 4.88 0.60 -10.32
N GLY A 34 5.12 1.29 -11.42
CA GLY A 34 4.09 2.01 -12.17
C GLY A 34 3.80 1.37 -13.51
N GLY A 35 3.02 2.07 -14.31
CA GLY A 35 2.62 1.71 -15.65
C GLY A 35 1.52 2.65 -16.12
N ARG A 36 0.89 2.35 -17.23
CA ARG A 36 -0.22 3.16 -17.75
C ARG A 36 -1.52 2.91 -16.97
N ASN A 37 -1.80 1.64 -16.65
CA ASN A 37 -2.97 1.23 -15.87
C ASN A 37 -2.55 0.67 -14.53
N ILE A 38 -3.03 1.27 -13.45
CA ILE A 38 -2.68 0.91 -12.07
C ILE A 38 -3.95 0.58 -11.29
N LEU A 39 -3.93 -0.52 -10.53
CA LEU A 39 -5.00 -0.91 -9.61
C LEU A 39 -4.52 -0.79 -8.16
N ASP A 40 -5.26 -0.04 -7.34
CA ASP A 40 -5.06 0.05 -5.89
C ASP A 40 -6.17 -0.75 -5.18
N ILE A 41 -5.80 -1.88 -4.57
CA ILE A 41 -6.72 -2.81 -3.91
C ILE A 41 -6.77 -2.53 -2.43
N GLY A 42 -7.97 -2.26 -1.89
CA GLY A 42 -8.17 -1.82 -0.52
C GLY A 42 -7.62 -0.41 -0.32
N THR A 43 -8.10 0.53 -1.16
CA THR A 43 -7.54 1.88 -1.28
C THR A 43 -7.66 2.72 0.00
N GLY A 44 -8.61 2.39 0.88
CA GLY A 44 -8.82 3.11 2.13
C GLY A 44 -9.07 4.60 1.91
N THR A 45 -8.14 5.43 2.35
CA THR A 45 -8.21 6.89 2.17
C THR A 45 -7.85 7.37 0.76
N GLY A 46 -7.47 6.49 -0.17
CA GLY A 46 -6.95 6.86 -1.48
C GLY A 46 -5.47 7.27 -1.50
N LEU A 47 -4.76 7.11 -0.36
CA LEU A 47 -3.36 7.57 -0.24
C LEU A 47 -2.45 6.96 -1.31
N CYS A 48 -2.49 5.64 -1.48
CA CYS A 48 -1.63 4.96 -2.44
C CYS A 48 -1.97 5.37 -3.87
N ALA A 49 -3.26 5.45 -4.22
CA ALA A 49 -3.71 5.92 -5.53
C ALA A 49 -3.21 7.35 -5.84
N LEU A 50 -3.31 8.29 -4.89
CA LEU A 50 -2.82 9.66 -5.03
C LEU A 50 -1.29 9.73 -5.21
N MET A 51 -0.54 8.94 -4.43
CA MET A 51 0.92 8.85 -4.56
C MET A 51 1.34 8.28 -5.91
N MET A 52 0.64 7.26 -6.41
CA MET A 52 0.89 6.68 -7.73
C MET A 52 0.58 7.68 -8.85
N ALA A 53 -0.53 8.42 -8.74
CA ALA A 53 -0.88 9.46 -9.72
C ALA A 53 0.14 10.59 -9.79
N GLN A 54 0.74 10.97 -8.65
CA GLN A 54 1.83 11.95 -8.59
C GLN A 54 3.11 11.42 -9.25
N ARG A 55 3.47 10.16 -9.00
CA ARG A 55 4.71 9.56 -9.53
C ARG A 55 4.65 9.25 -11.02
N PHE A 56 3.48 8.91 -11.51
CA PHE A 56 3.26 8.45 -12.89
C PHE A 56 2.21 9.35 -13.57
N PRO A 57 2.63 10.48 -14.15
CA PRO A 57 1.70 11.50 -14.67
C PRO A 57 0.83 11.01 -15.83
N ASP A 58 1.25 9.98 -16.57
CA ASP A 58 0.51 9.41 -17.69
C ASP A 58 -0.35 8.21 -17.31
N SER A 59 -0.42 7.86 -16.01
CA SER A 59 -1.17 6.70 -15.53
C SER A 59 -2.62 7.02 -15.24
N TYR A 60 -3.48 6.02 -15.50
CA TYR A 60 -4.85 5.94 -14.99
C TYR A 60 -4.91 4.95 -13.84
N ILE A 61 -5.52 5.36 -12.73
CA ILE A 61 -5.59 4.57 -11.51
C ILE A 61 -7.05 4.17 -11.26
N THR A 62 -7.28 2.88 -11.07
CA THR A 62 -8.52 2.36 -10.50
C THR A 62 -8.25 2.03 -9.04
N ALA A 63 -9.04 2.57 -8.13
CA ALA A 63 -8.93 2.39 -6.69
C ALA A 63 -10.20 1.69 -6.21
N ILE A 64 -10.08 0.49 -5.62
CA ILE A 64 -11.23 -0.29 -5.16
C ILE A 64 -11.17 -0.50 -3.65
N ASP A 65 -12.34 -0.51 -3.03
CA ASP A 65 -12.52 -0.90 -1.64
C ASP A 65 -13.92 -1.51 -1.44
N ILE A 66 -14.07 -2.37 -0.42
CA ILE A 66 -15.37 -2.94 -0.02
C ILE A 66 -16.10 -2.07 1.01
N ASP A 67 -15.37 -1.16 1.67
CA ASP A 67 -15.89 -0.29 2.71
C ASP A 67 -16.44 1.00 2.10
N ASN A 68 -17.73 1.27 2.32
CA ASN A 68 -18.40 2.46 1.79
C ASN A 68 -17.82 3.77 2.35
N ASP A 69 -17.43 3.79 3.62
CA ASP A 69 -16.87 4.99 4.25
C ASP A 69 -15.45 5.27 3.73
N ALA A 70 -14.66 4.21 3.50
CA ALA A 70 -13.36 4.29 2.85
C ALA A 70 -13.48 4.82 1.41
N CYS A 71 -14.40 4.27 0.60
CA CYS A 71 -14.66 4.75 -0.76
C CYS A 71 -15.12 6.20 -0.78
N GLY A 72 -16.01 6.59 0.15
CA GLY A 72 -16.44 7.98 0.31
C GLY A 72 -15.27 8.91 0.62
N GLN A 73 -14.41 8.52 1.57
CA GLN A 73 -13.22 9.29 1.93
C GLN A 73 -12.21 9.39 0.79
N ALA A 74 -11.94 8.28 0.08
CA ALA A 74 -11.04 8.27 -1.07
C ALA A 74 -11.58 9.16 -2.19
N THR A 75 -12.89 9.11 -2.46
CA THR A 75 -13.54 9.95 -3.49
C THR A 75 -13.38 11.44 -3.18
N GLU A 76 -13.58 11.85 -1.91
CA GLU A 76 -13.38 13.22 -1.48
C GLU A 76 -11.91 13.65 -1.65
N ASN A 77 -10.97 12.83 -1.19
CA ASN A 77 -9.54 13.11 -1.29
C ASN A 77 -9.07 13.21 -2.74
N VAL A 78 -9.56 12.34 -3.61
CA VAL A 78 -9.27 12.37 -5.06
C VAL A 78 -9.85 13.63 -5.70
N ALA A 79 -11.11 13.97 -5.41
CA ALA A 79 -11.77 15.15 -5.97
C ALA A 79 -11.07 16.47 -5.59
N GLU A 80 -10.52 16.56 -4.38
CA GLU A 80 -9.75 17.71 -3.91
C GLU A 80 -8.28 17.73 -4.39
N SER A 81 -7.82 16.68 -5.09
CA SER A 81 -6.45 16.56 -5.58
C SER A 81 -6.29 17.06 -7.04
N PRO A 82 -5.07 17.40 -7.47
CA PRO A 82 -4.81 17.72 -8.87
C PRO A 82 -4.86 16.51 -9.81
N PHE A 83 -5.22 15.32 -9.30
CA PHE A 83 -5.19 14.05 -10.04
C PHE A 83 -6.58 13.46 -10.29
N SER A 84 -7.65 14.21 -9.99
CA SER A 84 -9.04 13.75 -10.03
C SER A 84 -9.45 13.13 -11.37
N GLU A 85 -8.98 13.67 -12.50
CA GLU A 85 -9.29 13.17 -13.85
C GLU A 85 -8.67 11.80 -14.17
N ARG A 86 -7.70 11.34 -13.35
CA ARG A 86 -6.94 10.12 -13.63
C ARG A 86 -7.14 9.01 -12.58
N ILE A 87 -7.93 9.28 -11.54
CA ILE A 87 -8.21 8.31 -10.48
C ILE A 87 -9.70 8.03 -10.43
N LYS A 88 -10.08 6.77 -10.58
CA LYS A 88 -11.46 6.30 -10.43
C LYS A 88 -11.58 5.46 -9.17
N VAL A 89 -12.45 5.87 -8.24
CA VAL A 89 -12.76 5.11 -7.02
C VAL A 89 -14.03 4.29 -7.23
N LEU A 90 -14.02 3.01 -6.84
CA LEU A 90 -15.13 2.08 -6.98
C LEU A 90 -15.38 1.34 -5.67
N LEU A 91 -16.64 1.28 -5.27
CA LEU A 91 -17.11 0.44 -4.17
C LEU A 91 -17.38 -0.97 -4.71
N THR A 92 -16.42 -1.87 -4.56
CA THR A 92 -16.52 -3.25 -5.05
C THR A 92 -15.52 -4.15 -4.35
N SER A 93 -15.83 -5.44 -4.27
CA SER A 93 -14.85 -6.44 -3.84
C SER A 93 -13.85 -6.73 -4.96
N LEU A 94 -12.64 -7.19 -4.59
CA LEU A 94 -11.65 -7.62 -5.58
C LEU A 94 -12.18 -8.76 -6.46
N LYS A 95 -12.92 -9.69 -5.88
CA LYS A 95 -13.49 -10.84 -6.57
C LYS A 95 -14.52 -10.42 -7.61
N ASP A 96 -15.46 -9.55 -7.24
CA ASP A 96 -16.49 -9.07 -8.15
C ASP A 96 -15.85 -8.23 -9.26
N TYR A 97 -14.93 -7.35 -8.87
CA TYR A 97 -14.19 -6.55 -9.84
C TYR A 97 -13.43 -7.42 -10.86
N ALA A 98 -12.73 -8.45 -10.41
CA ALA A 98 -12.00 -9.34 -11.30
C ALA A 98 -12.91 -10.17 -12.21
N SER A 99 -14.13 -10.49 -11.78
CA SER A 99 -15.10 -11.24 -12.59
C SER A 99 -15.76 -10.39 -13.70
N GLU A 100 -15.84 -9.07 -13.51
CA GLU A 100 -16.53 -8.15 -14.41
C GLU A 100 -15.56 -7.35 -15.28
N SER A 101 -14.27 -7.33 -14.94
CA SER A 101 -13.27 -6.48 -15.58
C SER A 101 -12.51 -7.24 -16.67
N ASP A 102 -12.50 -6.69 -17.87
CA ASP A 102 -11.58 -7.07 -18.96
C ASP A 102 -10.24 -6.29 -18.85
N GLY A 103 -10.07 -5.52 -17.77
CA GLY A 103 -8.92 -4.63 -17.60
C GLY A 103 -7.63 -5.40 -17.32
N HIS A 104 -6.56 -4.95 -17.96
CA HIS A 104 -5.22 -5.44 -17.71
C HIS A 104 -4.37 -4.31 -17.10
N TYR A 105 -3.75 -4.59 -15.95
CA TYR A 105 -2.98 -3.64 -15.18
C TYR A 105 -1.48 -3.90 -15.30
N ASP A 106 -0.72 -2.85 -15.53
CA ASP A 106 0.75 -2.89 -15.53
C ASP A 106 1.30 -2.98 -14.10
N ALA A 107 0.55 -2.37 -13.16
CA ALA A 107 0.86 -2.42 -11.75
C ALA A 107 -0.41 -2.62 -10.91
N ILE A 108 -0.33 -3.52 -9.94
CA ILE A 108 -1.33 -3.69 -8.89
C ILE A 108 -0.64 -3.45 -7.56
N ILE A 109 -1.26 -2.68 -6.68
CA ILE A 109 -0.73 -2.38 -5.35
C ILE A 109 -1.76 -2.73 -4.29
N SER A 110 -1.31 -3.19 -3.12
CA SER A 110 -2.18 -3.36 -1.96
C SER A 110 -1.41 -3.28 -0.64
N ASN A 111 -2.04 -2.61 0.32
CA ASN A 111 -1.71 -2.66 1.73
C ASN A 111 -2.88 -3.35 2.46
N PRO A 112 -3.03 -4.67 2.31
CA PRO A 112 -4.20 -5.37 2.81
C PRO A 112 -4.27 -5.33 4.34
N PRO A 113 -5.45 -5.40 4.95
CA PRO A 113 -5.58 -5.48 6.40
C PRO A 113 -4.93 -6.79 6.89
N TYR A 114 -4.05 -6.68 7.90
CA TYR A 114 -3.39 -7.84 8.51
C TYR A 114 -4.14 -8.22 9.79
N PHE A 115 -4.86 -9.32 9.75
CA PHE A 115 -5.37 -9.92 10.97
C PHE A 115 -4.42 -11.06 11.36
N GLU A 116 -3.74 -10.90 12.49
CA GLU A 116 -3.07 -12.02 13.15
C GLU A 116 -4.18 -12.95 13.66
N GLU A 117 -4.32 -14.12 13.05
CA GLU A 117 -5.31 -15.15 13.41
C GLU A 117 -5.17 -15.63 14.87
N ASN A 118 -4.15 -15.17 15.61
CA ASN A 118 -3.83 -15.60 16.96
C ASN A 118 -4.41 -14.74 18.10
N ILE A 119 -5.18 -13.71 17.81
CA ILE A 119 -5.91 -13.02 18.86
C ILE A 119 -7.35 -13.58 18.86
N ASN A 120 -7.53 -14.69 19.58
CA ASN A 120 -8.86 -15.14 19.99
C ASN A 120 -9.52 -14.02 20.82
N CYS A 121 -10.20 -13.10 20.15
CA CYS A 121 -11.11 -12.20 20.83
C CYS A 121 -12.28 -13.04 21.32
N PRO A 122 -12.66 -13.00 22.60
CA PRO A 122 -13.79 -13.77 23.14
C PRO A 122 -15.13 -13.40 22.52
N ASP A 123 -15.19 -12.36 21.72
CA ASP A 123 -16.40 -11.82 21.14
C ASP A 123 -16.56 -12.32 19.69
N LYS A 124 -17.45 -13.31 19.51
CA LYS A 124 -17.78 -13.91 18.21
C LYS A 124 -18.25 -12.88 17.18
N SER A 125 -19.03 -11.88 17.58
CA SER A 125 -19.58 -10.87 16.66
C SER A 125 -18.49 -9.96 16.05
N ARG A 126 -17.40 -9.71 16.80
CA ARG A 126 -16.23 -8.99 16.29
C ARG A 126 -15.35 -9.86 15.37
N ASN A 127 -15.31 -11.17 15.62
CA ASN A 127 -14.61 -12.09 14.75
C ASN A 127 -15.32 -12.24 13.40
N ASP A 128 -16.64 -12.36 13.39
CA ASP A 128 -17.42 -12.49 12.15
C ASP A 128 -17.34 -11.23 11.28
N ALA A 129 -17.41 -10.04 11.89
CA ALA A 129 -17.20 -8.77 11.18
C ALA A 129 -15.77 -8.60 10.65
N ARG A 130 -14.76 -9.09 11.37
CA ARG A 130 -13.35 -9.08 10.92
C ARG A 130 -13.11 -10.08 9.81
N HIS A 131 -13.73 -11.27 9.85
CA HIS A 131 -13.65 -12.26 8.78
C HIS A 131 -14.35 -11.81 7.50
N ALA A 132 -15.47 -11.09 7.62
CA ALA A 132 -16.20 -10.54 6.48
C ALA A 132 -15.44 -9.39 5.76
N SER A 133 -14.55 -8.70 6.46
CA SER A 133 -13.74 -7.59 5.91
C SER A 133 -12.30 -8.00 5.55
N SER A 134 -11.90 -9.26 5.74
CA SER A 134 -10.55 -9.71 5.41
C SER A 134 -10.46 -10.16 3.95
N LEU A 135 -9.52 -9.57 3.20
CA LEU A 135 -9.16 -10.06 1.87
C LEU A 135 -8.21 -11.28 2.02
N PRO A 136 -8.65 -12.51 1.68
CA PRO A 136 -7.77 -13.68 1.75
C PRO A 136 -6.60 -13.54 0.80
N PHE A 137 -5.40 -13.97 1.21
CA PHE A 137 -4.23 -13.92 0.33
C PHE A 137 -4.37 -14.77 -0.93
N SER A 138 -5.08 -15.88 -0.85
CA SER A 138 -5.43 -16.70 -2.01
C SER A 138 -6.24 -15.92 -3.06
N GLU A 139 -7.24 -15.15 -2.61
CA GLU A 139 -8.05 -14.29 -3.48
C GLU A 139 -7.20 -13.13 -4.02
N LEU A 140 -6.43 -12.44 -3.15
CA LEU A 140 -5.56 -11.37 -3.56
C LEU A 140 -4.59 -11.80 -4.67
N ILE A 141 -3.91 -12.94 -4.52
CA ILE A 141 -2.94 -13.43 -5.49
C ILE A 141 -3.62 -13.92 -6.78
N SER A 142 -4.71 -14.71 -6.68
CA SER A 142 -5.38 -15.28 -7.85
C SER A 142 -6.07 -14.20 -8.71
N CYS A 143 -6.79 -13.27 -8.10
CA CYS A 143 -7.42 -12.16 -8.82
C CYS A 143 -6.38 -11.19 -9.40
N SER A 144 -5.30 -10.90 -8.66
CA SER A 144 -4.20 -10.08 -9.20
C SER A 144 -3.55 -10.74 -10.41
N LYS A 145 -3.36 -12.07 -10.38
CA LYS A 145 -2.86 -12.80 -11.55
C LYS A 145 -3.76 -12.63 -12.76
N GLN A 146 -5.07 -12.72 -12.58
CA GLN A 146 -6.05 -12.52 -13.67
C GLN A 146 -5.98 -11.12 -14.26
N LEU A 147 -5.85 -10.10 -13.41
CA LEU A 147 -5.91 -8.69 -13.78
C LEU A 147 -4.58 -8.09 -14.28
N LEU A 148 -3.43 -8.75 -14.00
CA LEU A 148 -2.13 -8.27 -14.46
C LEU A 148 -1.92 -8.51 -15.95
N THR A 149 -1.29 -7.55 -16.62
CA THR A 149 -0.62 -7.79 -17.91
C THR A 149 0.50 -8.83 -17.73
N ASP A 150 1.02 -9.33 -18.83
CA ASP A 150 2.05 -10.39 -18.81
C ASP A 150 3.32 -9.93 -18.08
N ASP A 151 3.74 -8.67 -18.31
CA ASP A 151 4.88 -8.03 -17.65
C ASP A 151 4.50 -7.26 -16.38
N GLY A 152 3.23 -7.28 -15.99
CA GLY A 152 2.70 -6.55 -14.85
C GLY A 152 3.28 -7.03 -13.52
N THR A 153 3.23 -6.16 -12.51
CA THR A 153 3.77 -6.43 -11.18
C THR A 153 2.74 -6.12 -10.09
N LEU A 154 2.47 -7.10 -9.23
CA LEU A 154 1.79 -6.90 -7.96
C LEU A 154 2.81 -6.48 -6.90
N THR A 155 2.59 -5.32 -6.26
CA THR A 155 3.41 -4.84 -5.13
C THR A 155 2.58 -4.84 -3.85
N LEU A 156 3.05 -5.57 -2.85
CA LEU A 156 2.41 -5.67 -1.54
C LEU A 156 3.31 -5.13 -0.45
N ILE A 157 2.73 -4.48 0.57
CA ILE A 157 3.39 -4.27 1.85
C ILE A 157 2.73 -5.11 2.92
N LEU A 158 3.54 -5.86 3.70
CA LEU A 158 3.06 -6.88 4.64
C LEU A 158 3.91 -6.90 5.91
N PRO A 159 3.39 -7.38 7.06
CA PRO A 159 4.24 -7.83 8.16
C PRO A 159 5.15 -8.97 7.69
N THR A 160 6.37 -9.02 8.20
CA THR A 160 7.30 -10.12 7.87
C THR A 160 6.77 -11.50 8.25
N THR A 161 5.88 -11.57 9.22
CA THR A 161 5.20 -12.82 9.67
C THR A 161 4.27 -13.40 8.61
N ALA A 162 3.79 -12.60 7.66
CA ALA A 162 2.90 -13.05 6.58
C ALA A 162 3.66 -13.68 5.39
N LEU A 163 5.00 -13.57 5.34
CA LEU A 163 5.80 -13.95 4.18
C LEU A 163 5.58 -15.41 3.75
N SER A 164 5.68 -16.33 4.68
CA SER A 164 5.55 -17.78 4.41
C SER A 164 4.20 -18.13 3.78
N ARG A 165 3.12 -17.48 4.24
CA ARG A 165 1.78 -17.67 3.70
C ARG A 165 1.66 -17.13 2.28
N ILE A 166 2.19 -15.93 2.03
CA ILE A 166 2.20 -15.36 0.67
C ILE A 166 3.05 -16.21 -0.30
N GLU A 167 4.20 -16.72 0.15
CA GLU A 167 5.02 -17.63 -0.68
C GLU A 167 4.24 -18.88 -1.09
N SER A 168 3.46 -19.46 -0.18
CA SER A 168 2.59 -20.59 -0.48
C SER A 168 1.50 -20.23 -1.49
N GLU A 169 0.81 -19.12 -1.31
CA GLU A 169 -0.24 -18.68 -2.23
C GLU A 169 0.32 -18.33 -3.62
N CYS A 170 1.49 -17.74 -3.68
CA CYS A 170 2.19 -17.49 -4.94
C CYS A 170 2.52 -18.80 -5.66
N ALA A 171 3.01 -19.81 -4.94
CA ALA A 171 3.31 -21.12 -5.51
C ALA A 171 2.05 -21.80 -6.09
N TYR A 172 0.94 -21.79 -5.34
CA TYR A 172 -0.34 -22.32 -5.81
C TYR A 172 -0.85 -21.61 -7.07
N ALA A 173 -0.74 -20.28 -7.11
CA ALA A 173 -1.19 -19.48 -8.22
C ALA A 173 -0.20 -19.48 -9.41
N ASN A 174 0.96 -20.11 -9.31
CA ASN A 174 2.05 -20.00 -10.27
C ASN A 174 2.40 -18.52 -10.54
N MET A 175 2.66 -17.81 -9.44
CA MET A 175 3.18 -16.45 -9.41
C MET A 175 4.54 -16.44 -8.70
N PHE A 176 5.39 -15.48 -9.01
CA PHE A 176 6.79 -15.50 -8.58
C PHE A 176 7.16 -14.21 -7.86
N ILE A 177 7.67 -14.32 -6.64
CA ILE A 177 8.29 -13.20 -5.95
C ILE A 177 9.64 -12.93 -6.59
N VAL A 178 9.84 -11.75 -7.17
CA VAL A 178 11.07 -11.35 -7.85
C VAL A 178 11.91 -10.35 -7.05
N ARG A 179 11.32 -9.68 -6.07
CA ARG A 179 12.04 -8.75 -5.18
C ARG A 179 11.41 -8.70 -3.80
N LYS A 180 12.26 -8.61 -2.76
CA LYS A 180 11.91 -8.49 -1.35
C LYS A 180 12.66 -7.31 -0.74
N ILE A 181 11.94 -6.33 -0.19
CA ILE A 181 12.54 -5.23 0.57
C ILE A 181 12.09 -5.36 2.02
N TYR A 182 13.00 -5.77 2.88
CA TYR A 182 12.74 -5.81 4.32
C TYR A 182 12.90 -4.43 4.93
N ILE A 183 11.93 -3.99 5.71
CA ILE A 183 11.92 -2.66 6.33
C ILE A 183 12.03 -2.78 7.85
N ARG A 184 13.02 -2.11 8.42
CA ARG A 184 13.22 -1.97 9.87
C ARG A 184 13.18 -0.50 10.29
N THR A 185 12.70 -0.24 11.48
CA THR A 185 12.65 1.13 12.00
C THR A 185 14.06 1.68 12.24
N THR A 186 14.92 0.90 12.89
CA THR A 186 16.32 1.27 13.19
C THR A 186 17.24 0.08 12.90
N GLU A 187 18.54 0.33 12.76
CA GLU A 187 19.53 -0.72 12.49
C GLU A 187 19.55 -1.85 13.54
N LYS A 188 19.23 -1.52 14.80
CA LYS A 188 19.21 -2.46 15.92
C LYS A 188 17.96 -3.34 15.98
N LYS A 189 16.91 -3.01 15.21
CA LYS A 189 15.64 -3.74 15.23
C LYS A 189 15.55 -4.70 14.07
N ALA A 190 14.97 -5.87 14.30
CA ALA A 190 14.58 -6.78 13.21
C ALA A 190 13.55 -6.12 12.29
N PRO A 191 13.56 -6.44 10.99
CA PRO A 191 12.53 -5.99 10.07
C PRO A 191 11.13 -6.43 10.50
N LYS A 192 10.17 -5.50 10.48
CA LYS A 192 8.77 -5.77 10.82
C LYS A 192 7.84 -5.71 9.61
N ARG A 193 8.30 -5.12 8.52
CA ARG A 193 7.56 -5.01 7.25
C ARG A 193 8.42 -5.54 6.12
N ILE A 194 7.74 -6.01 5.10
CA ILE A 194 8.34 -6.44 3.86
C ILE A 194 7.52 -5.90 2.70
N ILE A 195 8.21 -5.40 1.66
CA ILE A 195 7.59 -5.11 0.38
C ILE A 195 7.96 -6.22 -0.57
N LEU A 196 6.95 -6.77 -1.23
CA LEU A 196 7.08 -7.86 -2.17
C LEU A 196 6.68 -7.41 -3.56
N TYR A 197 7.49 -7.77 -4.55
CA TYR A 197 7.17 -7.61 -5.96
C TYR A 197 6.94 -8.99 -6.55
N ILE A 198 5.74 -9.20 -7.08
CA ILE A 198 5.25 -10.51 -7.52
C ILE A 198 4.85 -10.38 -8.99
N ARG A 199 5.29 -11.34 -9.80
CA ARG A 199 5.06 -11.35 -11.26
C ARG A 199 4.55 -12.70 -11.75
N ARG A 200 4.09 -12.72 -12.99
CA ARG A 200 3.67 -13.95 -13.69
C ARG A 200 4.87 -14.81 -14.11
N HIS A 201 6.02 -14.20 -14.32
CA HIS A 201 7.24 -14.87 -14.77
C HIS A 201 8.31 -14.86 -13.68
N SER A 202 9.04 -15.97 -13.58
CA SER A 202 10.14 -16.13 -12.62
C SER A 202 11.34 -15.28 -13.03
N ALA A 203 12.03 -14.73 -12.03
CA ALA A 203 13.32 -14.07 -12.17
C ALA A 203 14.16 -14.32 -10.92
N PRO A 204 15.48 -14.11 -10.94
CA PRO A 204 16.31 -14.15 -9.74
C PRO A 204 15.79 -13.19 -8.69
N VAL A 205 15.56 -13.69 -7.46
CA VAL A 205 15.00 -12.89 -6.37
C VAL A 205 16.04 -11.89 -5.86
N GLN A 206 15.73 -10.61 -5.97
CA GLN A 206 16.52 -9.53 -5.36
C GLN A 206 16.05 -9.34 -3.91
N THR A 207 16.98 -9.29 -2.97
CA THR A 207 16.66 -9.09 -1.55
C THR A 207 17.50 -7.96 -0.96
N GLU A 208 16.85 -7.05 -0.27
CA GLU A 208 17.50 -5.90 0.39
C GLU A 208 16.84 -5.60 1.74
N ILE A 209 17.59 -4.90 2.61
CA ILE A 209 17.10 -4.43 3.91
C ILE A 209 17.26 -2.92 3.95
N GLN A 210 16.16 -2.22 4.26
CA GLN A 210 16.14 -0.77 4.38
C GLN A 210 15.78 -0.34 5.81
N THR A 211 16.36 0.78 6.23
CA THR A 211 16.20 1.33 7.57
C THR A 211 15.54 2.71 7.48
N LEU A 212 14.51 2.96 8.28
CA LEU A 212 13.76 4.22 8.23
C LEU A 212 14.45 5.36 8.98
N THR A 213 15.01 5.07 10.16
CA THR A 213 15.59 6.07 11.04
C THR A 213 16.98 5.66 11.53
N SER A 214 17.88 6.64 11.60
CA SER A 214 19.20 6.49 12.20
C SER A 214 19.17 6.89 13.68
N ASN A 215 19.81 6.10 14.54
CA ASN A 215 19.98 6.42 15.95
C ASN A 215 21.29 7.21 16.15
N LEU A 216 21.36 8.45 15.67
CA LEU A 216 22.51 9.31 15.91
C LEU A 216 22.53 9.92 17.31
N SER A 217 21.38 9.93 18.01
CA SER A 217 21.24 10.38 19.40
C SER A 217 20.00 9.74 20.04
N PRO A 218 19.99 9.46 21.37
CA PRO A 218 18.79 9.02 22.07
C PRO A 218 17.63 10.01 22.02
N LEU A 219 17.91 11.28 21.68
CA LEU A 219 16.95 12.39 21.72
C LEU A 219 16.47 12.83 20.33
N THR A 220 17.15 12.43 19.23
CA THR A 220 16.80 12.83 17.87
C THR A 220 16.86 11.64 16.93
N SER A 221 15.69 11.06 16.65
CA SER A 221 15.50 10.11 15.54
C SER A 221 15.48 10.89 14.23
N GLN A 222 16.52 10.76 13.41
CA GLN A 222 16.54 11.34 12.07
C GLN A 222 16.18 10.27 11.04
N ARG A 223 15.52 10.67 9.96
CA ARG A 223 15.29 9.79 8.81
C ARG A 223 16.64 9.40 8.20
N THR A 224 16.74 8.17 7.68
CA THR A 224 17.92 7.77 6.91
C THR A 224 17.96 8.50 5.57
N PRO A 225 19.15 8.71 4.96
CA PRO A 225 19.25 9.30 3.63
C PRO A 225 18.41 8.56 2.59
N TRP A 226 18.33 7.23 2.70
CA TRP A 226 17.48 6.43 1.83
C TRP A 226 15.99 6.79 1.98
N TYR A 227 15.49 6.91 3.22
CA TYR A 227 14.09 7.21 3.45
C TYR A 227 13.75 8.67 3.12
N GLU A 228 14.69 9.59 3.35
CA GLU A 228 14.56 10.99 2.92
C GLU A 228 14.49 11.11 1.40
N ASP A 229 15.39 10.47 0.67
CA ASP A 229 15.40 10.48 -0.80
C ASP A 229 14.13 9.85 -1.36
N LEU A 230 13.69 8.71 -0.81
CA LEU A 230 12.47 8.01 -1.20
C LEU A 230 11.22 8.89 -1.07
N THR A 231 11.16 9.72 -0.01
CA THR A 231 9.94 10.47 0.35
C THR A 231 10.04 11.97 0.06
N LYS A 232 11.16 12.47 -0.47
CA LYS A 232 11.42 13.90 -0.69
C LYS A 232 10.37 14.62 -1.54
N ASN A 233 9.75 13.92 -2.48
CA ASN A 233 8.73 14.48 -3.37
C ASN A 233 7.31 14.43 -2.78
N PHE A 234 7.15 13.83 -1.62
CA PHE A 234 5.85 13.66 -0.97
C PHE A 234 5.70 14.52 0.28
N TYR A 235 6.66 14.43 1.20
CA TYR A 235 6.59 15.20 2.43
C TYR A 235 6.99 16.66 2.22
N LEU A 236 6.33 17.55 2.94
CA LEU A 236 6.75 18.95 3.01
C LEU A 236 8.21 19.03 3.49
N SER A 237 9.01 19.83 2.83
CA SER A 237 10.37 20.12 3.28
C SER A 237 10.30 20.90 4.59
N HIS A 238 10.83 20.33 5.68
CA HIS A 238 11.06 21.09 6.90
C HIS A 238 12.23 22.02 6.66
N THR A 239 11.96 23.28 6.39
CA THR A 239 12.99 24.33 6.51
C THR A 239 13.36 24.45 8.00
N PRO A 240 14.66 24.64 8.35
CA PRO A 240 15.09 24.76 9.76
C PRO A 240 14.46 25.94 10.53
N SER A 241 13.74 26.84 9.86
CA SER A 241 13.11 28.03 10.45
C SER A 241 11.84 27.77 11.26
N ASP A 242 11.23 26.57 11.19
CA ASP A 242 9.96 26.30 11.90
C ASP A 242 10.15 25.77 13.33
N ARG A 243 11.38 25.80 13.85
CA ARG A 243 11.67 25.57 15.26
C ARG A 243 11.83 26.92 15.97
N GLN A 244 10.74 27.65 16.18
CA GLN A 244 10.72 28.67 17.20
C GLN A 244 10.35 28.02 18.56
N PRO A 245 11.02 28.47 19.65
CA PRO A 245 10.99 27.88 20.98
C PRO A 245 9.64 27.99 21.67
#